data_8574c5997402c9ad3c8f73b950b9b096
#
_entry.id   8574c5997402c9ad3c8f73b950b9b096
#
_cell.length_a   1.000
_cell.length_b   1.000
_cell.length_c   1.000
_cell.angle_alpha   90.00
_cell.angle_beta   90.00
_cell.angle_gamma   90.00
#
_symmetry.space_group_name_H-M   'P 1'
#
loop_
_entity.id
_entity.type
_entity.pdbx_description
1 polymer ?
#
loop_
_entity_poly.entity_id
_entity_poly.type
_entity_poly.pdbx_seq_one_letter_code
_entity_poly.pdbx_strand_id
1 'polypeptide(L)'
;SFDELQAVARDQEKMSSAIPAIGPIDRSALHNDHIGAFNLRRMHPVLGYIRPHKGIDLGCDRGTPVYATGDAVVEVASSGGNGGYGHMVLLNHEFGYKTRYAHLSKVLVQPGERVARGQVIAETGNTGISSGPHLHYEVIHKGMPVNPINYFNRNMTAAEYDALMENMRDTNFEKL
;
A
#
# COMPACT_ATOMS: atom_id res chain seq x y z
N SER A 1 8.69 32.98 -11.98
CA SER A 1 7.45 33.64 -12.39
C SER A 1 6.25 33.09 -11.63
N PHE A 2 5.13 33.79 -11.71
CA PHE A 2 3.88 33.36 -11.06
C PHE A 2 3.38 32.02 -11.62
N ASP A 3 3.52 31.80 -12.91
CA ASP A 3 3.13 30.55 -13.58
C ASP A 3 3.98 29.37 -13.12
N GLU A 4 5.28 29.56 -12.91
CA GLU A 4 6.18 28.53 -12.36
C GLU A 4 5.80 28.17 -10.93
N LEU A 5 5.47 29.16 -10.08
CA LEU A 5 5.03 28.93 -8.72
C LEU A 5 3.70 28.17 -8.67
N GLN A 6 2.76 28.50 -9.57
CA GLN A 6 1.48 27.75 -9.67
C GLN A 6 1.69 26.31 -10.13
N ALA A 7 2.61 26.06 -11.08
CA ALA A 7 2.93 24.71 -11.53
C ALA A 7 3.53 23.88 -10.39
N VAL A 8 4.47 24.45 -9.62
CA VAL A 8 5.07 23.78 -8.45
C VAL A 8 4.00 23.45 -7.39
N ALA A 9 3.10 24.40 -7.10
CA ALA A 9 2.02 24.18 -6.14
C ALA A 9 1.07 23.05 -6.56
N ARG A 10 0.72 22.99 -7.86
CA ARG A 10 -0.13 21.91 -8.40
C ARG A 10 0.55 20.55 -8.33
N ASP A 11 1.85 20.47 -8.61
CA ASP A 11 2.63 19.23 -8.51
C ASP A 11 2.70 18.75 -7.06
N GLN A 12 2.86 19.66 -6.10
CA GLN A 12 2.83 19.35 -4.68
C GLN A 12 1.47 18.83 -4.22
N GLU A 13 0.37 19.40 -4.70
CA GLU A 13 -0.98 18.90 -4.40
C GLU A 13 -1.20 17.50 -4.96
N LYS A 14 -0.83 17.25 -6.22
CA LYS A 14 -0.91 15.92 -6.83
C LYS A 14 -0.09 14.91 -6.06
N MET A 15 1.12 15.25 -5.70
CA MET A 15 2.01 14.39 -4.95
C MET A 15 1.45 14.08 -3.56
N SER A 16 0.93 15.08 -2.86
CA SER A 16 0.32 14.92 -1.54
C SER A 16 -0.90 13.99 -1.57
N SER A 17 -1.73 14.05 -2.60
CA SER A 17 -2.89 13.16 -2.73
C SER A 17 -2.55 11.78 -3.30
N ALA A 18 -1.42 11.64 -3.99
CA ALA A 18 -0.98 10.39 -4.59
C ALA A 18 -0.18 9.50 -3.63
N ILE A 19 0.66 10.07 -2.78
CA ILE A 19 1.46 9.28 -1.85
C ILE A 19 0.55 8.52 -0.87
N PRO A 20 0.80 7.22 -0.64
CA PRO A 20 0.01 6.44 0.31
C PRO A 20 0.02 7.11 1.69
N ALA A 21 -1.15 7.40 2.24
CA ALA A 21 -1.26 8.17 3.48
C ALA A 21 -2.39 7.75 4.42
N ILE A 22 -3.21 6.77 4.01
CA ILE A 22 -4.28 6.21 4.85
C ILE A 22 -4.12 4.69 4.97
N GLY A 23 -4.80 4.08 5.93
CA GLY A 23 -4.87 2.63 6.01
C GLY A 23 -5.72 2.05 4.87
N PRO A 24 -5.39 0.84 4.39
CA PRO A 24 -6.12 0.19 3.29
C PRO A 24 -7.46 -0.39 3.71
N ILE A 25 -7.73 -0.54 5.01
CA ILE A 25 -9.02 -0.96 5.56
C ILE A 25 -9.39 -0.05 6.73
N ASP A 26 -10.68 -0.04 7.09
CA ASP A 26 -11.12 0.69 8.28
C ASP A 26 -10.47 0.10 9.54
N ARG A 27 -10.04 0.96 10.44
CA ARG A 27 -9.45 0.55 11.71
C ARG A 27 -10.41 -0.32 12.52
N SER A 28 -11.70 -0.07 12.44
CA SER A 28 -12.74 -0.85 13.12
C SER A 28 -12.86 -2.29 12.60
N ALA A 29 -12.40 -2.56 11.38
CA ALA A 29 -12.42 -3.91 10.80
C ALA A 29 -11.19 -4.74 11.19
N LEU A 30 -10.17 -4.13 11.75
CA LEU A 30 -8.92 -4.79 12.13
C LEU A 30 -9.14 -5.64 13.40
N HIS A 31 -8.73 -6.90 13.33
CA HIS A 31 -8.67 -7.78 14.50
C HIS A 31 -7.43 -7.45 15.33
N ASN A 32 -7.62 -7.14 16.61
CA ASN A 32 -6.59 -6.55 17.48
C ASN A 32 -5.28 -7.33 17.59
N ASP A 33 -5.30 -8.63 17.33
CA ASP A 33 -4.16 -9.51 17.60
C ASP A 33 -3.43 -9.98 16.34
N HIS A 34 -3.80 -9.47 15.16
CA HIS A 34 -3.29 -10.01 13.91
C HIS A 34 -2.70 -8.94 12.98
N ILE A 35 -1.56 -8.39 13.36
CA ILE A 35 -0.72 -7.60 12.47
C ILE A 35 0.57 -8.37 12.24
N GLY A 36 0.73 -8.96 11.05
CA GLY A 36 1.99 -9.54 10.63
C GLY A 36 2.96 -8.43 10.22
N ALA A 37 4.09 -8.33 10.91
CA ALA A 37 5.04 -7.23 10.70
C ALA A 37 5.81 -7.34 9.39
N PHE A 38 6.17 -6.18 8.85
CA PHE A 38 7.15 -6.06 7.77
C PHE A 38 8.50 -6.60 8.24
N ASN A 39 9.05 -7.59 7.52
CA ASN A 39 10.33 -8.19 7.86
C ASN A 39 10.96 -8.86 6.63
N LEU A 40 12.03 -8.31 6.13
CA LEU A 40 12.71 -8.83 4.94
C LEU A 40 13.51 -10.13 5.20
N ARG A 41 13.56 -10.61 6.45
CA ARG A 41 14.30 -11.83 6.84
C ARG A 41 13.44 -12.91 7.50
N ARG A 42 12.12 -12.78 7.40
CA ARG A 42 11.18 -13.70 8.07
C ARG A 42 11.16 -15.09 7.43
N MET A 43 11.11 -16.14 8.28
CA MET A 43 10.78 -17.49 7.82
C MET A 43 9.29 -17.56 7.47
N HIS A 44 8.96 -18.03 6.28
CA HIS A 44 7.58 -18.12 5.83
C HIS A 44 6.85 -19.24 6.57
N PRO A 45 5.71 -18.97 7.23
CA PRO A 45 5.03 -19.97 8.07
C PRO A 45 4.46 -21.16 7.28
N VAL A 46 4.10 -20.96 6.01
CA VAL A 46 3.54 -22.00 5.16
C VAL A 46 4.61 -22.74 4.38
N LEU A 47 5.60 -22.04 3.84
CA LEU A 47 6.62 -22.59 2.96
C LEU A 47 7.82 -23.19 3.70
N GLY A 48 8.03 -22.86 4.97
CA GLY A 48 9.08 -23.44 5.82
C GLY A 48 10.51 -23.00 5.50
N TYR A 49 10.71 -22.00 4.63
CA TYR A 49 12.02 -21.42 4.34
C TYR A 49 12.00 -19.90 4.51
N ILE A 50 13.19 -19.28 4.55
CA ILE A 50 13.30 -17.83 4.70
C ILE A 50 12.76 -17.14 3.44
N ARG A 51 11.66 -16.42 3.62
CA ARG A 51 11.03 -15.60 2.59
C ARG A 51 10.74 -14.23 3.18
N PRO A 52 11.21 -13.15 2.54
CA PRO A 52 10.93 -11.79 3.03
C PRO A 52 9.44 -11.53 3.14
N HIS A 53 8.99 -10.95 4.25
CA HIS A 53 7.66 -10.40 4.39
C HIS A 53 7.68 -8.94 3.94
N LYS A 54 7.36 -8.71 2.69
CA LYS A 54 7.54 -7.42 1.99
C LYS A 54 6.48 -6.38 2.34
N GLY A 55 5.53 -6.72 3.17
CA GLY A 55 4.44 -5.83 3.57
C GLY A 55 4.00 -6.13 4.98
N ILE A 56 2.76 -5.80 5.28
CA ILE A 56 2.10 -6.14 6.53
C ILE A 56 0.86 -6.96 6.27
N ASP A 57 0.51 -7.82 7.23
CA ASP A 57 -0.73 -8.58 7.21
C ASP A 57 -1.69 -7.98 8.23
N LEU A 58 -2.88 -7.61 7.77
CA LEU A 58 -3.93 -7.03 8.58
C LEU A 58 -5.05 -8.05 8.74
N GLY A 59 -5.15 -8.67 9.91
CA GLY A 59 -6.23 -9.61 10.22
C GLY A 59 -7.58 -8.91 10.19
N CYS A 60 -8.51 -9.44 9.40
CA CYS A 60 -9.84 -8.89 9.23
C CYS A 60 -10.78 -9.96 8.70
N ASP A 61 -12.08 -9.73 8.80
CA ASP A 61 -13.08 -10.63 8.23
C ASP A 61 -13.00 -10.62 6.70
N ARG A 62 -13.31 -11.76 6.10
CA ARG A 62 -13.47 -11.88 4.66
C ARG A 62 -14.59 -10.95 4.18
N GLY A 63 -14.35 -10.26 3.07
CA GLY A 63 -15.31 -9.31 2.52
C GLY A 63 -15.20 -7.89 3.08
N THR A 64 -14.16 -7.59 3.85
CA THR A 64 -13.89 -6.23 4.33
C THR A 64 -13.53 -5.33 3.16
N PRO A 65 -14.13 -4.13 3.04
CA PRO A 65 -13.77 -3.19 1.97
C PRO A 65 -12.31 -2.76 2.05
N VAL A 66 -11.66 -2.73 0.89
CA VAL A 66 -10.27 -2.28 0.73
C VAL A 66 -10.27 -0.96 -0.03
N TYR A 67 -9.55 0.02 0.49
CA TYR A 67 -9.48 1.37 -0.05
C TYR A 67 -8.12 1.62 -0.72
N ALA A 68 -8.14 2.37 -1.83
CA ALA A 68 -6.92 2.95 -2.39
C ALA A 68 -6.30 3.90 -1.36
N THR A 69 -5.02 3.74 -1.05
CA THR A 69 -4.36 4.51 0.01
C THR A 69 -3.82 5.86 -0.46
N GLY A 70 -3.85 6.11 -1.74
CA GLY A 70 -3.54 7.36 -2.41
C GLY A 70 -4.15 7.35 -3.81
N ASP A 71 -4.21 8.51 -4.44
CA ASP A 71 -4.62 8.61 -5.85
C ASP A 71 -3.67 7.79 -6.71
N ALA A 72 -4.20 7.04 -7.66
CA ALA A 72 -3.40 6.11 -8.45
C ALA A 72 -4.07 5.71 -9.76
N VAL A 73 -3.29 5.02 -10.60
CA VAL A 73 -3.79 4.25 -11.73
C VAL A 73 -3.59 2.77 -11.43
N VAL A 74 -4.59 1.96 -11.70
CA VAL A 74 -4.49 0.50 -11.52
C VAL A 74 -3.53 -0.05 -12.57
N GLU A 75 -2.44 -0.64 -12.10
CA GLU A 75 -1.42 -1.24 -12.97
C GLU A 75 -1.71 -2.72 -13.22
N VAL A 76 -2.08 -3.44 -12.16
CA VAL A 76 -2.40 -4.88 -12.23
C VAL A 76 -3.66 -5.15 -11.42
N ALA A 77 -4.53 -5.99 -11.97
CA ALA A 77 -5.66 -6.60 -11.26
C ALA A 77 -5.69 -8.07 -11.72
N SER A 78 -5.17 -8.97 -10.89
CA SER A 78 -4.99 -10.37 -11.28
C SER A 78 -5.57 -11.34 -10.27
N SER A 79 -5.89 -12.55 -10.73
CA SER A 79 -6.53 -13.60 -9.93
C SER A 79 -5.65 -14.83 -9.71
N GLY A 80 -4.38 -14.80 -10.12
CA GLY A 80 -3.47 -15.93 -9.92
C GLY A 80 -2.18 -15.81 -10.70
N GLY A 81 -1.29 -16.80 -10.57
CA GLY A 81 -0.02 -16.84 -11.28
C GLY A 81 0.99 -15.76 -10.87
N ASN A 82 0.89 -15.23 -9.66
CA ASN A 82 1.57 -14.03 -9.21
C ASN A 82 2.44 -14.23 -7.96
N GLY A 83 2.95 -15.43 -7.75
CA GLY A 83 3.83 -15.71 -6.61
C GLY A 83 3.14 -15.92 -5.28
N GLY A 84 1.87 -16.30 -5.28
CA GLY A 84 1.13 -16.62 -4.06
C GLY A 84 0.25 -15.50 -3.52
N TYR A 85 0.16 -14.37 -4.20
CA TYR A 85 -0.70 -13.24 -3.78
C TYR A 85 -2.20 -13.51 -3.91
N GLY A 86 -2.58 -14.52 -4.72
CA GLY A 86 -4.00 -14.77 -5.00
C GLY A 86 -4.61 -13.65 -5.84
N HIS A 87 -5.86 -13.31 -5.54
CA HIS A 87 -6.46 -12.12 -6.13
C HIS A 87 -5.76 -10.88 -5.59
N MET A 88 -5.24 -10.04 -6.45
CA MET A 88 -4.48 -8.88 -6.04
C MET A 88 -4.67 -7.66 -6.94
N VAL A 89 -4.46 -6.49 -6.37
CA VAL A 89 -4.41 -5.20 -7.07
C VAL A 89 -3.05 -4.56 -6.82
N LEU A 90 -2.43 -4.04 -7.87
CA LEU A 90 -1.25 -3.18 -7.78
C LEU A 90 -1.63 -1.81 -8.30
N LEU A 91 -1.47 -0.79 -7.47
CA LEU A 91 -1.71 0.61 -7.82
C LEU A 91 -0.37 1.32 -8.07
N ASN A 92 -0.33 2.12 -9.11
CA ASN A 92 0.77 3.03 -9.39
C ASN A 92 0.36 4.44 -9.01
N HIS A 93 0.97 4.97 -7.96
CA HIS A 93 0.68 6.30 -7.43
C HIS A 93 1.51 7.40 -8.11
N GLU A 94 2.37 7.04 -9.06
CA GLU A 94 3.38 7.95 -9.60
C GLU A 94 4.38 8.37 -8.49
N PHE A 95 5.23 9.33 -8.74
CA PHE A 95 6.22 9.83 -7.78
C PHE A 95 7.08 8.74 -7.12
N GLY A 96 7.24 7.58 -7.77
CA GLY A 96 8.04 6.47 -7.28
C GLY A 96 7.31 5.51 -6.32
N TYR A 97 6.01 5.67 -6.10
CA TYR A 97 5.24 4.83 -5.18
C TYR A 97 4.29 3.88 -5.89
N LYS A 98 4.25 2.65 -5.40
CA LYS A 98 3.22 1.66 -5.72
C LYS A 98 2.70 1.02 -4.45
N THR A 99 1.45 0.56 -4.46
CA THR A 99 0.88 -0.23 -3.36
C THR A 99 0.28 -1.51 -3.89
N ARG A 100 0.42 -2.58 -3.13
CA ARG A 100 -0.15 -3.89 -3.47
C ARG A 100 -1.09 -4.36 -2.39
N TYR A 101 -2.23 -4.88 -2.82
CA TYR A 101 -3.30 -5.40 -1.98
C TYR A 101 -3.54 -6.85 -2.40
N ALA A 102 -3.32 -7.79 -1.50
CA ALA A 102 -3.32 -9.22 -1.87
C ALA A 102 -4.24 -10.07 -0.99
N HIS A 103 -4.40 -11.33 -1.40
CA HIS A 103 -5.29 -12.33 -0.80
C HIS A 103 -6.75 -11.90 -0.81
N LEU A 104 -7.14 -11.12 -1.82
CA LEU A 104 -8.49 -10.58 -1.98
C LEU A 104 -9.50 -11.66 -2.33
N SER A 105 -10.76 -11.44 -1.96
CA SER A 105 -11.88 -12.27 -2.43
C SER A 105 -12.51 -11.69 -3.68
N LYS A 106 -12.48 -10.37 -3.85
CA LYS A 106 -13.12 -9.67 -4.96
C LYS A 106 -12.31 -8.46 -5.36
N VAL A 107 -12.12 -8.28 -6.66
CA VAL A 107 -11.46 -7.11 -7.25
C VAL A 107 -12.52 -6.28 -7.97
N LEU A 108 -12.59 -4.99 -7.66
CA LEU A 108 -13.65 -4.08 -8.15
C LEU A 108 -13.15 -3.09 -9.20
N VAL A 109 -11.88 -3.18 -9.58
CA VAL A 109 -11.22 -2.26 -10.51
C VAL A 109 -10.51 -3.02 -11.63
N GLN A 110 -10.16 -2.32 -12.70
CA GLN A 110 -9.49 -2.88 -13.88
C GLN A 110 -8.18 -2.14 -14.16
N PRO A 111 -7.19 -2.80 -14.79
CA PRO A 111 -5.97 -2.14 -15.22
C PRO A 111 -6.27 -0.90 -16.08
N GLY A 112 -5.56 0.19 -15.83
CA GLY A 112 -5.74 1.46 -16.51
C GLY A 112 -6.76 2.41 -15.88
N GLU A 113 -7.59 1.92 -14.95
CA GLU A 113 -8.58 2.73 -14.25
C GLU A 113 -7.90 3.69 -13.26
N ARG A 114 -8.36 4.93 -13.22
CA ARG A 114 -7.94 5.89 -12.21
C ARG A 114 -8.78 5.74 -10.95
N VAL A 115 -8.13 5.73 -9.80
CA VAL A 115 -8.77 5.61 -8.50
C VAL A 115 -8.33 6.77 -7.60
N ALA A 116 -9.23 7.22 -6.75
CA ALA A 116 -8.96 8.26 -5.77
C ALA A 116 -8.62 7.65 -4.41
N ARG A 117 -7.81 8.34 -3.62
CA ARG A 117 -7.59 7.98 -2.22
C ARG A 117 -8.93 7.78 -1.50
N GLY A 118 -9.09 6.67 -0.81
CA GLY A 118 -10.33 6.33 -0.11
C GLY A 118 -11.39 5.65 -0.96
N GLN A 119 -11.16 5.48 -2.27
CA GLN A 119 -12.07 4.73 -3.12
C GLN A 119 -11.97 3.23 -2.81
N VAL A 120 -13.10 2.55 -2.73
CA VAL A 120 -13.15 1.09 -2.56
C VAL A 120 -12.69 0.42 -3.86
N ILE A 121 -11.66 -0.41 -3.78
CA ILE A 121 -11.05 -1.08 -4.93
C ILE A 121 -11.20 -2.61 -4.90
N ALA A 122 -11.50 -3.16 -3.74
CA ALA A 122 -11.56 -4.62 -3.55
C ALA A 122 -12.24 -4.98 -2.23
N GLU A 123 -12.41 -6.28 -2.01
CA GLU A 123 -12.81 -6.87 -0.73
C GLU A 123 -11.80 -7.92 -0.31
N THR A 124 -11.53 -8.00 0.98
CA THR A 124 -10.55 -8.92 1.57
C THR A 124 -11.01 -10.38 1.47
N GLY A 125 -10.05 -11.29 1.50
CA GLY A 125 -10.32 -12.72 1.40
C GLY A 125 -9.25 -13.56 2.06
N ASN A 126 -8.99 -14.72 1.44
CA ASN A 126 -7.99 -15.69 1.89
C ASN A 126 -7.41 -16.45 0.70
N THR A 127 -7.33 -15.80 -0.48
CA THR A 127 -6.84 -16.41 -1.72
C THR A 127 -5.32 -16.43 -1.80
N GLY A 128 -4.77 -17.31 -2.61
CA GLY A 128 -3.32 -17.48 -2.75
C GLY A 128 -2.71 -18.27 -1.59
N ILE A 129 -1.44 -18.01 -1.30
CA ILE A 129 -0.73 -18.65 -0.19
C ILE A 129 -1.03 -17.88 1.10
N SER A 130 -2.07 -18.31 1.79
CA SER A 130 -2.57 -17.64 2.99
C SER A 130 -3.11 -18.66 4.00
N SER A 131 -2.79 -18.47 5.28
CA SER A 131 -3.20 -19.36 6.37
C SER A 131 -4.50 -18.93 7.08
N GLY A 132 -5.07 -17.79 6.71
CA GLY A 132 -6.31 -17.28 7.30
C GLY A 132 -6.72 -15.95 6.70
N PRO A 133 -7.99 -15.51 6.91
CA PRO A 133 -8.48 -14.28 6.34
C PRO A 133 -7.69 -13.06 6.82
N HIS A 134 -7.12 -12.31 5.90
CA HIS A 134 -6.37 -11.10 6.15
C HIS A 134 -6.16 -10.32 4.85
N LEU A 135 -5.78 -9.05 4.98
CA LEU A 135 -5.24 -8.28 3.88
C LEU A 135 -3.72 -8.25 3.98
N HIS A 136 -3.04 -8.64 2.91
CA HIS A 136 -1.62 -8.38 2.77
C HIS A 136 -1.44 -7.06 2.00
N TYR A 137 -0.74 -6.11 2.60
CA TYR A 137 -0.56 -4.76 2.07
C TYR A 137 0.91 -4.41 1.96
N GLU A 138 1.34 -3.98 0.78
CA GLU A 138 2.72 -3.56 0.51
C GLU A 138 2.76 -2.11 0.04
N VAL A 139 3.76 -1.39 0.51
CA VAL A 139 4.18 -0.11 -0.06
C VAL A 139 5.54 -0.31 -0.71
N ILE A 140 5.66 0.10 -1.97
CA ILE A 140 6.87 -0.03 -2.76
C ILE A 140 7.30 1.39 -3.15
N HIS A 141 8.51 1.77 -2.75
CA HIS A 141 9.09 3.07 -3.06
C HIS A 141 10.36 2.90 -3.89
N LYS A 142 10.37 3.46 -5.08
CA LYS A 142 11.49 3.34 -6.05
C LYS A 142 11.91 1.88 -6.27
N GLY A 143 10.93 1.01 -6.42
CA GLY A 143 11.14 -0.42 -6.67
C GLY A 143 11.49 -1.25 -5.44
N MET A 144 11.59 -0.65 -4.25
CA MET A 144 11.96 -1.35 -3.02
C MET A 144 10.77 -1.41 -2.04
N PRO A 145 10.50 -2.58 -1.44
CA PRO A 145 9.50 -2.65 -0.39
C PRO A 145 9.95 -1.86 0.84
N VAL A 146 9.03 -1.07 1.39
CA VAL A 146 9.23 -0.28 2.60
C VAL A 146 8.15 -0.63 3.62
N ASN A 147 8.38 -0.30 4.89
CA ASN A 147 7.43 -0.64 5.95
C ASN A 147 6.14 0.18 5.81
N PRO A 148 5.00 -0.47 5.51
CA PRO A 148 3.74 0.23 5.28
C PRO A 148 3.20 1.01 6.48
N ILE A 149 3.59 0.66 7.70
CA ILE A 149 3.12 1.34 8.92
C ILE A 149 3.46 2.83 8.90
N ASN A 150 4.57 3.19 8.30
CA ASN A 150 5.00 4.59 8.21
C ASN A 150 4.10 5.44 7.30
N TYR A 151 3.20 4.80 6.56
CA TYR A 151 2.31 5.44 5.59
C TYR A 151 0.83 5.39 6.00
N PHE A 152 0.51 5.06 7.24
CA PHE A 152 -0.87 4.93 7.73
C PHE A 152 -1.47 6.24 8.20
N ASN A 153 -0.86 7.34 7.95
CA ASN A 153 -1.25 8.56 8.60
C ASN A 153 -1.65 9.69 7.66
N ARG A 154 -2.76 9.57 6.81
CA ARG A 154 -3.77 10.39 7.16
C ARG A 154 -3.82 11.74 6.53
N ASN A 155 -4.64 12.64 6.69
CA ASN A 155 -4.70 14.03 6.27
C ASN A 155 -3.40 14.77 6.59
N MET A 156 -2.39 14.62 5.73
CA MET A 156 -1.15 15.37 5.88
C MET A 156 -1.33 16.80 5.42
N THR A 157 -0.97 17.75 6.28
CA THR A 157 -0.73 19.13 5.87
C THR A 157 0.54 19.20 5.01
N ALA A 158 0.70 20.28 4.26
CA ALA A 158 1.93 20.48 3.46
C ALA A 158 3.19 20.45 4.35
N ALA A 159 3.12 21.00 5.57
CA ALA A 159 4.23 20.99 6.52
C ALA A 159 4.55 19.58 7.01
N GLU A 160 3.54 18.78 7.31
CA GLU A 160 3.73 17.37 7.71
C GLU A 160 4.32 16.54 6.55
N TYR A 161 3.90 16.82 5.33
CA TYR A 161 4.46 16.20 4.14
C TYR A 161 5.93 16.55 3.96
N ASP A 162 6.31 17.82 4.08
CA ASP A 162 7.70 18.26 3.96
C ASP A 162 8.57 17.63 5.05
N ALA A 163 8.08 17.55 6.28
CA ALA A 163 8.76 16.89 7.39
C ALA A 163 8.96 15.38 7.12
N LEU A 164 7.95 14.70 6.56
CA LEU A 164 8.04 13.30 6.19
C LEU A 164 9.11 13.09 5.10
N MET A 165 9.16 13.96 4.10
CA MET A 165 10.12 13.87 3.02
C MET A 165 11.55 14.12 3.49
N GLU A 166 11.77 15.03 4.43
CA GLU A 166 13.07 15.26 5.06
C GLU A 166 13.53 14.03 5.83
N ASN A 167 12.67 13.47 6.67
CA ASN A 167 12.98 12.26 7.43
C ASN A 167 13.31 11.07 6.52
N MET A 168 12.64 10.95 5.39
CA MET A 168 12.94 9.89 4.41
C MET A 168 14.29 10.09 3.72
N ARG A 169 14.71 11.33 3.49
CA ARG A 169 16.05 11.64 2.97
C ARG A 169 17.13 11.24 3.98
N ASP A 170 16.96 11.62 5.22
CA ASP A 170 17.89 11.31 6.30
C ASP A 170 18.04 9.81 6.53
N THR A 171 16.92 9.07 6.53
CA THR A 171 16.91 7.61 6.69
C THR A 171 17.63 6.90 5.54
N ASN A 172 17.57 7.43 4.33
CA ASN A 172 18.29 6.88 3.20
C ASN A 172 19.80 7.14 3.26
N PHE A 173 20.23 8.20 3.92
CA PHE A 173 21.66 8.50 4.11
C PHE A 173 22.29 7.65 5.21
N GLU A 174 21.56 7.31 6.26
CA GLU A 174 22.07 6.47 7.36
C GLU A 174 22.20 4.99 7.00
N LYS A 175 21.61 4.56 5.90
CA LYS A 175 21.66 3.16 5.43
C LYS A 175 22.71 2.91 4.33
N LEU A 176 23.43 3.93 3.95
CA LEU A 176 24.55 3.85 3.03
C LEU A 176 25.87 3.76 3.80
#